data_3c812c9edbdaaf558c2e49906a64b72e
#
_entry.id   3c812c9edbdaaf558c2e49906a64b72e
#
_cell.length_a   1.000
_cell.length_b   1.000
_cell.length_c   1.000
_cell.angle_alpha   90.00
_cell.angle_beta   90.00
_cell.angle_gamma   90.00
#
_symmetry.space_group_name_H-M   'P 1'
#
loop_
_entity.id
_entity.type
_entity.pdbx_description
1 polymer ?
#
loop_
_entity_poly.entity_id
_entity_poly.type
_entity_poly.pdbx_seq_one_letter_code
_entity_poly.pdbx_strand_id
1 'polypeptide(L)'
;MAEFVMKDLVKREGLEDSFVIESAATSTEEIGNSVYPPARRKLAEHGIGCAGKTARQMTRSDYDRFDLLIGMDSWNIRNMRNICGGDSEGKIAMLMDFTKRPGDVADPWYTGDFEATWRDVLEGCQALLESMPAARARTTAGASATTCV
;
A
#
# COMPACT_ATOMS: atom_id res chain seq x y z
N MET A 1 -1.31 0.03 7.18
CA MET A 1 -2.60 0.74 7.00
C MET A 1 -3.07 0.67 5.54
N ALA A 2 -2.31 1.11 4.58
CA ALA A 2 -2.70 1.20 3.17
C ALA A 2 -3.19 -0.13 2.54
N GLU A 3 -2.54 -1.26 2.83
CA GLU A 3 -3.00 -2.58 2.40
C GLU A 3 -4.48 -2.82 2.75
N PHE A 4 -4.86 -2.55 3.98
CA PHE A 4 -6.21 -2.83 4.47
C PHE A 4 -7.24 -1.84 3.95
N VAL A 5 -6.86 -0.56 3.81
CA VAL A 5 -7.71 0.45 3.17
C VAL A 5 -7.98 0.08 1.72
N MET A 6 -6.94 -0.30 0.96
CA MET A 6 -7.10 -0.72 -0.43
C MET A 6 -7.96 -1.98 -0.57
N LYS A 7 -7.75 -2.97 0.30
CA LYS A 7 -8.59 -4.18 0.34
C LYS A 7 -10.06 -3.87 0.61
N ASP A 8 -10.34 -2.95 1.54
CA ASP A 8 -11.71 -2.52 1.83
C ASP A 8 -12.36 -1.80 0.63
N LEU A 9 -11.62 -0.91 -0.03
CA LEU A 9 -12.10 -0.20 -1.22
C LEU A 9 -12.44 -1.16 -2.36
N VAL A 10 -11.55 -2.09 -2.71
CA VAL A 10 -11.82 -3.06 -3.80
C VAL A 10 -12.98 -3.99 -3.46
N LYS A 11 -13.14 -4.34 -2.18
CA LYS A 11 -14.26 -5.14 -1.69
C LYS A 11 -15.59 -4.40 -1.86
N ARG A 12 -15.65 -3.14 -1.47
CA ARG A 12 -16.86 -2.31 -1.62
C ARG A 12 -17.27 -2.14 -3.08
N GLU A 13 -16.32 -2.19 -4.02
CA GLU A 13 -16.60 -2.14 -5.46
C GLU A 13 -16.84 -3.51 -6.10
N GLY A 14 -16.79 -4.61 -5.33
CA GLY A 14 -16.94 -5.96 -5.85
C GLY A 14 -15.78 -6.44 -6.74
N LEU A 15 -14.57 -5.90 -6.52
CA LEU A 15 -13.38 -6.16 -7.31
C LEU A 15 -12.34 -7.05 -6.62
N GLU A 16 -12.71 -7.71 -5.53
CA GLU A 16 -11.80 -8.52 -4.70
C GLU A 16 -11.02 -9.57 -5.51
N ASP A 17 -11.69 -10.23 -6.45
CA ASP A 17 -11.08 -11.29 -7.27
C ASP A 17 -10.14 -10.75 -8.37
N SER A 18 -10.15 -9.43 -8.59
CA SER A 18 -9.33 -8.77 -9.60
C SER A 18 -8.01 -8.23 -9.04
N PHE A 19 -7.80 -8.30 -7.73
CA PHE A 19 -6.63 -7.73 -7.05
C PHE A 19 -5.97 -8.72 -6.09
N VAL A 20 -4.64 -8.70 -6.08
CA VAL A 20 -3.82 -9.26 -5.01
C VAL A 20 -3.10 -8.10 -4.35
N ILE A 21 -3.41 -7.84 -3.09
CA ILE A 21 -2.90 -6.69 -2.33
C ILE A 21 -2.14 -7.20 -1.12
N GLU A 22 -0.87 -6.85 -1.03
CA GLU A 22 -0.01 -7.22 0.10
C GLU A 22 0.82 -6.01 0.53
N SER A 23 1.31 -6.01 1.75
CA SER A 23 2.31 -5.06 2.21
C SER A 23 3.59 -5.77 2.64
N ALA A 24 4.69 -5.07 2.47
CA ALA A 24 6.01 -5.49 2.92
C ALA A 24 6.80 -4.27 3.40
N ALA A 25 7.70 -4.48 4.35
CA ALA A 25 8.58 -3.44 4.85
C ALA A 25 9.86 -3.39 4.02
N THR A 26 10.42 -2.20 3.85
CA THR A 26 11.74 -2.02 3.24
C THR A 26 12.88 -2.21 4.23
N SER A 27 12.59 -2.23 5.53
CA SER A 27 13.54 -2.50 6.62
C SER A 27 13.27 -3.84 7.29
N THR A 28 14.21 -4.27 8.14
CA THR A 28 14.09 -5.53 8.90
C THR A 28 13.59 -5.34 10.33
N GLU A 29 13.41 -4.09 10.76
CA GLU A 29 13.16 -3.72 12.17
C GLU A 29 11.83 -4.29 12.70
N GLU A 30 10.83 -4.39 11.85
CA GLU A 30 9.46 -4.78 12.23
C GLU A 30 9.08 -6.21 11.80
N ILE A 31 10.04 -7.00 11.29
CA ILE A 31 9.75 -8.37 10.81
C ILE A 31 9.08 -9.20 11.91
N GLY A 32 7.93 -9.78 11.57
CA GLY A 32 7.13 -10.61 12.48
C GLY A 32 6.21 -9.82 13.41
N ASN A 33 6.35 -8.50 13.49
CA ASN A 33 5.48 -7.67 14.33
C ASN A 33 4.09 -7.55 13.72
N SER A 34 3.08 -7.50 14.58
CA SER A 34 1.70 -7.19 14.19
C SER A 34 1.55 -5.72 13.81
N VAL A 35 0.41 -5.38 13.22
CA VAL A 35 0.07 -3.99 12.91
C VAL A 35 0.17 -3.12 14.17
N TYR A 36 0.89 -2.00 14.05
CA TYR A 36 1.11 -1.05 15.14
C TYR A 36 -0.21 -0.67 15.82
N PRO A 37 -0.33 -0.78 17.16
CA PRO A 37 -1.62 -0.66 17.85
C PRO A 37 -2.41 0.62 17.54
N PRO A 38 -1.82 1.82 17.45
CA PRO A 38 -2.55 3.02 17.03
C PRO A 38 -3.10 2.94 15.61
N ALA A 39 -2.34 2.36 14.66
CA ALA A 39 -2.81 2.14 13.29
C ALA A 39 -3.98 1.14 13.25
N ARG A 40 -3.90 0.08 14.06
CA ARG A 40 -4.98 -0.89 14.21
C ARG A 40 -6.25 -0.27 14.76
N ARG A 41 -6.13 0.62 15.77
CA ARG A 41 -7.28 1.36 16.30
C ARG A 41 -7.91 2.26 15.23
N LYS A 42 -7.09 2.99 14.46
CA LYS A 42 -7.58 3.85 13.38
C LYS A 42 -8.33 3.05 12.30
N LEU A 43 -7.83 1.89 11.90
CA LEU A 43 -8.54 0.99 10.98
C LEU A 43 -9.88 0.52 11.56
N ALA A 44 -9.89 0.14 12.85
CA ALA A 44 -11.10 -0.32 13.54
C ALA A 44 -12.18 0.76 13.65
N GLU A 45 -11.80 2.04 13.83
CA GLU A 45 -12.73 3.19 13.80
C GLU A 45 -13.54 3.24 12.48
N HIS A 46 -12.95 2.72 11.40
CA HIS A 46 -13.59 2.67 10.08
C HIS A 46 -14.12 1.26 9.70
N GLY A 47 -14.21 0.36 10.69
CA GLY A 47 -14.74 -0.99 10.49
C GLY A 47 -13.80 -1.92 9.73
N ILE A 48 -12.51 -1.60 9.66
CA ILE A 48 -11.51 -2.38 8.92
C ILE A 48 -10.69 -3.24 9.90
N GLY A 49 -10.77 -4.56 9.75
CA GLY A 49 -9.96 -5.50 10.51
C GLY A 49 -8.58 -5.71 9.88
N CYS A 50 -7.59 -6.01 10.72
CA CYS A 50 -6.23 -6.34 10.29
C CYS A 50 -5.63 -7.51 11.09
N ALA A 51 -6.49 -8.39 11.62
CA ALA A 51 -6.07 -9.52 12.42
C ALA A 51 -5.19 -10.49 11.62
N GLY A 52 -4.18 -11.07 12.28
CA GLY A 52 -3.30 -12.08 11.69
C GLY A 52 -2.19 -11.53 10.78
N LYS A 53 -2.17 -10.21 10.51
CA LYS A 53 -1.11 -9.61 9.72
C LYS A 53 0.15 -9.42 10.54
N THR A 54 1.27 -9.92 9.99
CA THR A 54 2.62 -9.65 10.50
C THR A 54 3.48 -9.03 9.41
N ALA A 55 4.44 -8.21 9.81
CA ALA A 55 5.35 -7.56 8.88
C ALA A 55 6.31 -8.59 8.26
N ARG A 56 6.46 -8.52 6.94
CA ARG A 56 7.52 -9.20 6.20
C ARG A 56 8.40 -8.18 5.50
N GLN A 57 9.63 -8.56 5.20
CA GLN A 57 10.52 -7.73 4.39
C GLN A 57 10.21 -7.92 2.90
N MET A 58 10.28 -6.83 2.14
CA MET A 58 10.26 -6.86 0.69
C MET A 58 11.49 -7.59 0.15
N THR A 59 11.32 -8.35 -0.91
CA THR A 59 12.40 -9.04 -1.63
C THR A 59 12.40 -8.63 -3.10
N ARG A 60 13.51 -8.93 -3.81
CA ARG A 60 13.60 -8.67 -5.24
C ARG A 60 12.53 -9.40 -6.05
N SER A 61 12.12 -10.58 -5.61
CA SER A 61 11.06 -11.36 -6.27
C SER A 61 9.70 -10.68 -6.25
N ASP A 62 9.45 -9.75 -5.32
CA ASP A 62 8.23 -8.95 -5.31
C ASP A 62 8.11 -8.07 -6.56
N TYR A 63 9.24 -7.62 -7.12
CA TYR A 63 9.25 -6.85 -8.35
C TYR A 63 8.70 -7.64 -9.54
N ASP A 64 9.05 -8.92 -9.65
CA ASP A 64 8.57 -9.78 -10.72
C ASP A 64 7.11 -10.23 -10.50
N ARG A 65 6.73 -10.40 -9.24
CA ARG A 65 5.42 -10.93 -8.85
C ARG A 65 4.29 -9.92 -8.97
N PHE A 66 4.54 -8.65 -8.68
CA PHE A 66 3.52 -7.61 -8.62
C PHE A 66 3.59 -6.65 -9.80
N ASP A 67 2.43 -6.15 -10.22
CA ASP A 67 2.33 -5.16 -11.30
C ASP A 67 2.73 -3.76 -10.84
N LEU A 68 2.46 -3.42 -9.56
CA LEU A 68 2.80 -2.14 -8.95
C LEU A 68 3.39 -2.35 -7.56
N LEU A 69 4.41 -1.57 -7.25
CA LEU A 69 5.02 -1.45 -5.93
C LEU A 69 4.88 -0.01 -5.47
N ILE A 70 4.13 0.18 -4.40
CA ILE A 70 3.72 1.51 -3.95
C ILE A 70 4.41 1.85 -2.62
N GLY A 71 5.19 2.91 -2.63
CA GLY A 71 5.81 3.47 -1.43
C GLY A 71 4.97 4.59 -0.82
N MET A 72 5.13 4.79 0.48
CA MET A 72 4.44 5.85 1.21
C MET A 72 5.23 7.15 1.23
N ASP A 73 6.55 7.05 1.16
CA ASP A 73 7.46 8.18 1.21
C ASP A 73 8.67 8.00 0.28
N SER A 74 9.48 9.02 0.17
CA SER A 74 10.68 9.02 -0.67
C SER A 74 11.75 8.03 -0.19
N TRP A 75 11.81 7.72 1.11
CA TRP A 75 12.70 6.69 1.66
C TRP A 75 12.28 5.29 1.21
N ASN A 76 10.99 5.01 1.21
CA ASN A 76 10.46 3.75 0.66
C ASN A 76 10.88 3.59 -0.79
N ILE A 77 10.70 4.60 -1.63
CA ILE A 77 11.08 4.56 -3.05
C ILE A 77 12.56 4.25 -3.24
N ARG A 78 13.42 4.92 -2.49
CA ARG A 78 14.87 4.69 -2.54
C ARG A 78 15.23 3.25 -2.16
N ASN A 79 14.68 2.78 -1.04
CA ASN A 79 14.95 1.43 -0.55
C ASN A 79 14.39 0.35 -1.47
N MET A 80 13.18 0.55 -2.02
CA MET A 80 12.57 -0.35 -2.98
C MET A 80 13.43 -0.49 -4.24
N ARG A 81 13.93 0.61 -4.79
CA ARG A 81 14.86 0.59 -5.93
C ARG A 81 16.15 -0.16 -5.62
N ASN A 82 16.69 0.02 -4.42
CA ASN A 82 17.88 -0.71 -3.99
C ASN A 82 17.63 -2.22 -3.90
N ILE A 83 16.53 -2.62 -3.30
CA ILE A 83 16.14 -4.04 -3.14
C ILE A 83 15.90 -4.68 -4.51
N CYS A 84 15.21 -3.99 -5.40
CA CYS A 84 14.82 -4.50 -6.72
C CYS A 84 15.94 -4.38 -7.77
N GLY A 85 17.02 -3.65 -7.49
CA GLY A 85 18.09 -3.39 -8.46
C GLY A 85 17.69 -2.39 -9.55
N GLY A 86 16.77 -1.48 -9.25
CA GLY A 86 16.25 -0.45 -10.15
C GLY A 86 14.75 -0.58 -10.39
N ASP A 87 14.26 0.08 -11.42
CA ASP A 87 12.84 0.07 -11.83
C ASP A 87 12.71 0.09 -13.37
N SER A 88 13.23 -0.94 -14.01
CA SER A 88 13.28 -1.03 -15.48
C SER A 88 11.90 -1.08 -16.14
N GLU A 89 10.87 -1.56 -15.42
CA GLU A 89 9.50 -1.70 -15.92
C GLU A 89 8.56 -0.57 -15.44
N GLY A 90 9.06 0.40 -14.67
CA GLY A 90 8.26 1.52 -14.17
C GLY A 90 7.16 1.11 -13.20
N LYS A 91 7.42 0.12 -12.36
CA LYS A 91 6.44 -0.42 -11.38
C LYS A 91 6.42 0.32 -10.06
N ILE A 92 7.49 1.06 -9.72
CA ILE A 92 7.66 1.70 -8.42
C ILE A 92 7.12 3.13 -8.46
N ALA A 93 6.16 3.43 -7.60
CA ALA A 93 5.56 4.76 -7.49
C ALA A 93 5.21 5.09 -6.03
N MET A 94 5.03 6.38 -5.74
CA MET A 94 4.50 6.83 -4.45
C MET A 94 2.98 6.84 -4.47
N LEU A 95 2.35 6.50 -3.35
CA LEU A 95 0.89 6.50 -3.23
C LEU A 95 0.29 7.87 -3.57
N MET A 96 0.88 8.94 -3.06
CA MET A 96 0.37 10.30 -3.25
C MET A 96 0.60 10.86 -4.66
N ASP A 97 1.43 10.21 -5.49
CA ASP A 97 1.62 10.61 -6.90
C ASP A 97 0.34 10.43 -7.75
N PHE A 98 -0.57 9.58 -7.30
CA PHE A 98 -1.87 9.38 -7.96
C PHE A 98 -2.89 10.47 -7.61
N THR A 99 -2.61 11.29 -6.62
CA THR A 99 -3.48 12.39 -6.14
C THR A 99 -3.10 13.73 -6.76
N LYS A 100 -3.91 14.76 -6.47
CA LYS A 100 -3.58 16.16 -6.80
C LYS A 100 -2.59 16.78 -5.81
N ARG A 101 -2.18 16.07 -4.78
CA ARG A 101 -1.26 16.51 -3.73
C ARG A 101 -0.07 15.54 -3.62
N PRO A 102 0.82 15.46 -4.65
CA PRO A 102 1.96 14.57 -4.61
C PRO A 102 2.88 14.88 -3.41
N GLY A 103 3.55 13.87 -2.91
CA GLY A 103 4.45 13.97 -1.76
C GLY A 103 4.41 12.72 -0.89
N ASP A 104 4.98 12.83 0.29
CA ASP A 104 5.00 11.75 1.27
C ASP A 104 3.64 11.65 1.99
N VAL A 105 3.23 10.44 2.34
CA VAL A 105 2.14 10.22 3.30
C VAL A 105 2.61 10.70 4.67
N ALA A 106 1.74 11.42 5.40
CA ALA A 106 2.06 11.89 6.74
C ALA A 106 2.44 10.72 7.66
N ASP A 107 3.62 10.79 8.27
CA ASP A 107 4.12 9.77 9.17
C ASP A 107 3.68 10.06 10.61
N PRO A 108 2.76 9.25 11.17
CA PRO A 108 2.24 9.48 12.50
C PRO A 108 3.25 9.16 13.61
N TRP A 109 4.33 8.47 13.31
CA TRP A 109 5.41 8.20 14.26
C TRP A 109 6.06 9.50 14.76
N TYR A 110 6.23 10.49 13.84
CA TYR A 110 6.80 11.79 14.18
C TYR A 110 5.76 12.80 14.68
N THR A 111 4.55 12.78 14.12
CA THR A 111 3.53 13.78 14.38
C THR A 111 2.51 13.35 15.44
N GLY A 112 2.31 12.04 15.65
CA GLY A 112 1.20 11.48 16.43
C GLY A 112 -0.17 11.65 15.78
N ASP A 113 -0.23 12.28 14.59
CA ASP A 113 -1.47 12.60 13.89
C ASP A 113 -1.88 11.47 12.94
N PHE A 114 -2.55 10.46 13.48
CA PHE A 114 -3.10 9.36 12.70
C PHE A 114 -4.26 9.77 11.79
N GLU A 115 -4.92 10.88 12.06
CA GLU A 115 -5.98 11.41 11.21
C GLU A 115 -5.43 11.92 9.88
N ALA A 116 -4.31 12.66 9.90
CA ALA A 116 -3.62 13.10 8.70
C ALA A 116 -3.14 11.91 7.85
N THR A 117 -2.55 10.89 8.50
CA THR A 117 -2.13 9.66 7.84
C THR A 117 -3.31 8.92 7.20
N TRP A 118 -4.41 8.79 7.93
CA TRP A 118 -5.63 8.14 7.44
C TRP A 118 -6.16 8.85 6.18
N ARG A 119 -6.28 10.17 6.24
CA ARG A 119 -6.74 10.99 5.11
C ARG A 119 -5.86 10.81 3.87
N ASP A 120 -4.55 10.88 4.03
CA ASP A 120 -3.60 10.73 2.92
C ASP A 120 -3.67 9.31 2.33
N VAL A 121 -3.69 8.29 3.18
CA VAL A 121 -3.81 6.88 2.75
C VAL A 121 -5.13 6.63 2.02
N LEU A 122 -6.24 7.11 2.55
CA LEU A 122 -7.55 6.94 1.92
C LEU A 122 -7.61 7.64 0.56
N GLU A 123 -7.20 8.90 0.49
CA GLU A 123 -7.16 9.67 -0.76
C GLU A 123 -6.24 9.01 -1.79
N GLY A 124 -5.05 8.58 -1.36
CA GLY A 124 -4.10 7.90 -2.24
C GLY A 124 -4.63 6.57 -2.77
N CYS A 125 -5.20 5.74 -1.92
CA CYS A 125 -5.79 4.46 -2.34
C CYS A 125 -6.99 4.64 -3.28
N GLN A 126 -7.84 5.63 -3.04
CA GLN A 126 -8.95 5.95 -3.94
C GLN A 126 -8.43 6.40 -5.32
N ALA A 127 -7.48 7.31 -5.36
CA ALA A 127 -6.88 7.79 -6.61
C ALA A 127 -6.16 6.66 -7.36
N LEU A 128 -5.42 5.80 -6.66
CA LEU A 128 -4.78 4.63 -7.23
C LEU A 128 -5.80 3.69 -7.87
N LEU A 129 -6.88 3.37 -7.18
CA LEU A 129 -7.94 2.50 -7.70
C LEU A 129 -8.62 3.11 -8.94
N GLU A 130 -8.88 4.42 -8.93
CA GLU A 130 -9.45 5.15 -10.08
C GLU A 130 -8.51 5.15 -11.29
N SER A 131 -7.20 5.12 -11.07
CA SER A 131 -6.20 5.08 -12.15
C SER A 131 -6.14 3.73 -12.88
N MET A 132 -6.85 2.70 -12.39
CA MET A 132 -6.82 1.33 -12.91
C MET A 132 -8.14 0.90 -13.56
N PRO A 133 -8.64 1.57 -14.62
CA PRO A 133 -9.92 1.21 -15.25
C PRO A 133 -9.90 -0.20 -15.89
N ALA A 134 -8.73 -0.66 -16.35
CA ALA A 134 -8.57 -1.99 -16.92
C ALA A 134 -8.74 -3.12 -15.90
N ALA A 135 -8.41 -2.89 -14.63
CA ALA A 135 -8.66 -3.86 -13.56
C ALA A 135 -10.17 -3.97 -13.23
N ARG A 136 -10.91 -2.87 -13.39
CA ARG A 136 -12.37 -2.86 -13.26
C ARG A 136 -13.08 -3.61 -14.40
N ALA A 137 -12.46 -3.66 -15.59
CA ALA A 137 -13.03 -4.33 -16.77
C ALA A 137 -12.68 -5.82 -16.87
N ARG A 138 -11.70 -6.32 -16.07
CA ARG A 138 -11.23 -7.71 -16.11
C ARG A 138 -11.85 -8.53 -14.98
N THR A 139 -12.93 -9.19 -15.28
CA THR A 139 -13.53 -10.21 -14.39
C THR A 139 -12.73 -11.53 -14.37
N THR A 140 -11.61 -11.66 -15.13
CA THR A 140 -10.96 -12.97 -15.36
C THR A 140 -9.43 -13.02 -15.31
N ALA A 141 -8.73 -11.92 -15.10
CA ALA A 141 -7.26 -11.97 -14.97
C ALA A 141 -6.80 -10.95 -13.91
N GLY A 142 -6.24 -11.45 -12.81
CA GLY A 142 -5.87 -10.64 -11.67
C GLY A 142 -4.85 -9.55 -11.99
N ALA A 143 -5.17 -8.32 -11.65
CA ALA A 143 -4.17 -7.27 -11.47
C ALA A 143 -3.62 -7.39 -10.05
N SER A 144 -2.33 -7.23 -9.90
CA SER A 144 -1.67 -7.33 -8.58
C SER A 144 -1.08 -5.99 -8.22
N ALA A 145 -1.44 -5.46 -7.06
CA ALA A 145 -0.83 -4.27 -6.50
C ALA A 145 -0.22 -4.61 -5.13
N THR A 146 1.03 -4.23 -4.93
CA THR A 146 1.68 -4.32 -3.61
C THR A 146 1.89 -2.93 -3.06
N THR A 147 1.45 -2.73 -1.84
CA THR A 147 1.75 -1.54 -1.05
C THR A 147 2.86 -1.87 -0.07
N CYS A 148 3.99 -1.20 -0.17
CA CYS A 148 5.07 -1.27 0.82
C CYS A 148 4.95 -0.09 1.79
N VAL A 149 5.10 -0.36 3.07
CA VAL A 149 5.12 0.64 4.15
C VAL A 149 6.41 0.51 4.93
#